data_f1b2c747b763d8743da81d5837daf631
#
_entry.id   f1b2c747b763d8743da81d5837daf631
#
_cell.length_a   1.000
_cell.length_b   1.000
_cell.length_c   1.000
_cell.angle_alpha   90.00
_cell.angle_beta   90.00
_cell.angle_gamma   90.00
#
_symmetry.space_group_name_H-M   'P 1'
#
loop_
_entity.id
_entity.type
_entity.pdbx_description
1 polymer ?
#
loop_
_entity_poly.entity_id
_entity_poly.type
_entity_poly.pdbx_seq_one_letter_code
_entity_poly.pdbx_strand_id
1 'polypeptide(L)'
;MKNTIESIWDDRSLLDTKEARAAVAEVMEKLDTGVLRCASPDGDGGWVVNDWVKKAVVLNFPIQKMTTIEVGPFEFHDKMPLKKGYAKAGVRVVPHAIARYGAFIARDVILMPSYINLGAYVDSGTMIDTWATVGSCAQIGKDVHISGGVGIGGVLEPLQASPVIIEDGAFVGSRCIVVGGVRVGKEAVLGAGVVLTSSTLILDVTGDKPVEHRGYIPPRSVVIPGTRPKKFPAG
;
A
#
# COMPACT_ATOMS: atom_id res chain seq x y z
N MET A 1 -20.75 -4.98 -11.37
CA MET A 1 -19.71 -4.14 -10.75
C MET A 1 -18.49 -3.96 -11.65
N LYS A 2 -17.63 -5.00 -11.91
CA LYS A 2 -16.43 -4.84 -12.76
C LYS A 2 -16.76 -4.21 -14.12
N ASN A 3 -17.70 -4.79 -14.89
CA ASN A 3 -18.08 -4.27 -16.19
C ASN A 3 -18.59 -2.81 -16.15
N THR A 4 -19.31 -2.43 -15.09
CA THR A 4 -19.78 -1.06 -14.89
C THR A 4 -18.61 -0.10 -14.68
N ILE A 5 -17.62 -0.46 -13.83
CA ILE A 5 -16.40 0.35 -13.62
C ILE A 5 -15.61 0.48 -14.92
N GLU A 6 -15.45 -0.59 -15.69
CA GLU A 6 -14.77 -0.56 -16.99
C GLU A 6 -15.48 0.37 -17.97
N SER A 7 -16.82 0.29 -18.09
CA SER A 7 -17.59 1.19 -18.95
C SER A 7 -17.45 2.66 -18.56
N ILE A 8 -17.46 2.98 -17.25
CA ILE A 8 -17.26 4.34 -16.76
C ILE A 8 -15.80 4.79 -17.00
N TRP A 9 -14.86 3.88 -16.93
CA TRP A 9 -13.45 4.18 -17.21
C TRP A 9 -13.28 4.58 -18.68
N ASP A 10 -13.92 3.87 -19.60
CA ASP A 10 -13.83 4.09 -21.04
C ASP A 10 -14.64 5.31 -21.50
N ASP A 11 -15.79 5.56 -20.84
CA ASP A 11 -16.63 6.75 -21.07
C ASP A 11 -16.88 7.53 -19.77
N ARG A 12 -16.07 8.55 -19.54
CA ARG A 12 -16.14 9.42 -18.34
C ARG A 12 -17.40 10.24 -18.24
N SER A 13 -18.18 10.41 -19.32
CA SER A 13 -19.46 11.12 -19.28
C SER A 13 -20.50 10.40 -18.42
N LEU A 14 -20.34 9.09 -18.23
CA LEU A 14 -21.19 8.27 -17.37
C LEU A 14 -20.99 8.54 -15.87
N LEU A 15 -19.90 9.20 -15.48
CA LEU A 15 -19.48 9.36 -14.07
C LEU A 15 -20.55 10.13 -13.25
N ASP A 16 -21.30 11.01 -13.89
CA ASP A 16 -22.34 11.81 -13.22
C ASP A 16 -23.67 11.06 -13.03
N THR A 17 -23.80 9.85 -13.59
CA THR A 17 -25.00 9.03 -13.41
C THR A 17 -25.09 8.47 -11.98
N LYS A 18 -26.32 8.23 -11.52
CA LYS A 18 -26.57 7.64 -10.20
C LYS A 18 -25.99 6.23 -10.10
N GLU A 19 -26.08 5.48 -11.17
CA GLU A 19 -25.58 4.11 -11.29
C GLU A 19 -24.06 4.05 -11.17
N ALA A 20 -23.36 4.97 -11.84
CA ALA A 20 -21.90 5.06 -11.78
C ALA A 20 -21.42 5.41 -10.37
N ARG A 21 -22.04 6.41 -9.74
CA ARG A 21 -21.71 6.82 -8.37
C ARG A 21 -21.95 5.68 -7.37
N ALA A 22 -23.05 4.93 -7.52
CA ALA A 22 -23.36 3.78 -6.68
C ALA A 22 -22.33 2.65 -6.87
N ALA A 23 -21.94 2.35 -8.11
CA ALA A 23 -20.94 1.31 -8.40
C ALA A 23 -19.58 1.65 -7.83
N VAL A 24 -19.11 2.91 -7.95
CA VAL A 24 -17.84 3.35 -7.36
C VAL A 24 -17.92 3.30 -5.84
N ALA A 25 -19.00 3.78 -5.23
CA ALA A 25 -19.20 3.74 -3.78
C ALA A 25 -19.18 2.31 -3.25
N GLU A 26 -19.81 1.36 -3.93
CA GLU A 26 -19.79 -0.07 -3.57
C GLU A 26 -18.37 -0.66 -3.60
N VAL A 27 -17.56 -0.30 -4.59
CA VAL A 27 -16.15 -0.72 -4.64
C VAL A 27 -15.36 -0.14 -3.46
N MET A 28 -15.56 1.15 -3.16
CA MET A 28 -14.87 1.80 -2.03
C MET A 28 -15.25 1.17 -0.68
N GLU A 29 -16.51 0.82 -0.48
CA GLU A 29 -16.97 0.10 0.72
C GLU A 29 -16.34 -1.29 0.82
N LYS A 30 -16.27 -2.03 -0.30
CA LYS A 30 -15.64 -3.36 -0.32
C LYS A 30 -14.13 -3.30 -0.11
N LEU A 31 -13.47 -2.24 -0.55
CA LEU A 31 -12.07 -1.97 -0.20
C LEU A 31 -11.93 -1.66 1.30
N ASP A 32 -12.78 -0.79 1.84
CA ASP A 32 -12.75 -0.39 3.26
C ASP A 32 -12.99 -1.57 4.20
N THR A 33 -13.79 -2.54 3.79
CA THR A 33 -14.12 -3.76 4.54
C THR A 33 -13.20 -4.96 4.23
N GLY A 34 -12.26 -4.81 3.29
CA GLY A 34 -11.30 -5.86 2.93
C GLY A 34 -11.86 -6.98 2.03
N VAL A 35 -13.11 -6.84 1.57
CA VAL A 35 -13.74 -7.79 0.62
C VAL A 35 -13.09 -7.72 -0.76
N LEU A 36 -12.64 -6.53 -1.16
CA LEU A 36 -11.85 -6.31 -2.38
C LEU A 36 -10.44 -5.85 -2.02
N ARG A 37 -9.51 -6.15 -2.92
CA ARG A 37 -8.11 -5.73 -2.83
C ARG A 37 -7.62 -5.21 -4.18
N CYS A 38 -6.69 -4.26 -4.17
CA CYS A 38 -6.01 -3.77 -5.38
C CYS A 38 -5.07 -4.80 -6.00
N ALA A 39 -4.55 -5.72 -5.21
CA ALA A 39 -3.91 -6.94 -5.65
C ALA A 39 -4.20 -8.07 -4.66
N SER A 40 -4.28 -9.30 -5.15
CA SER A 40 -4.61 -10.49 -4.36
C SER A 40 -3.61 -11.61 -4.63
N PRO A 41 -3.28 -12.46 -3.64
CA PRO A 41 -2.54 -13.70 -3.90
C PRO A 41 -3.27 -14.55 -4.96
N ASP A 42 -2.52 -15.20 -5.85
CA ASP A 42 -3.07 -16.09 -6.89
C ASP A 42 -3.25 -17.54 -6.44
N GLY A 43 -2.73 -17.88 -5.27
CA GLY A 43 -2.75 -19.24 -4.73
C GLY A 43 -1.49 -20.06 -5.05
N ASP A 44 -0.71 -19.67 -6.04
CA ASP A 44 0.51 -20.35 -6.51
C ASP A 44 1.80 -19.63 -6.09
N GLY A 45 1.68 -18.72 -5.12
CA GLY A 45 2.80 -17.94 -4.59
C GLY A 45 3.08 -16.65 -5.37
N GLY A 46 2.23 -16.31 -6.34
CA GLY A 46 2.22 -15.04 -7.06
C GLY A 46 1.12 -14.09 -6.59
N TRP A 47 0.94 -13.00 -7.34
CA TRP A 47 -0.06 -11.97 -7.08
C TRP A 47 -0.73 -11.50 -8.37
N VAL A 48 -2.03 -11.30 -8.32
CA VAL A 48 -2.83 -10.75 -9.41
C VAL A 48 -3.20 -9.30 -9.08
N VAL A 49 -2.90 -8.39 -9.99
CA VAL A 49 -3.33 -6.98 -9.88
C VAL A 49 -4.76 -6.85 -10.36
N ASN A 50 -5.61 -6.23 -9.54
CA ASN A 50 -7.01 -5.98 -9.85
C ASN A 50 -7.16 -4.57 -10.45
N ASP A 51 -6.81 -4.39 -11.72
CA ASP A 51 -6.79 -3.09 -12.41
C ASP A 51 -8.11 -2.35 -12.32
N TRP A 52 -9.23 -3.07 -12.50
CA TRP A 52 -10.56 -2.50 -12.44
C TRP A 52 -10.89 -1.90 -11.04
N VAL A 53 -10.31 -2.47 -9.97
CA VAL A 53 -10.45 -1.92 -8.61
C VAL A 53 -9.67 -0.62 -8.49
N LYS A 54 -8.45 -0.57 -9.04
CA LYS A 54 -7.64 0.66 -9.09
C LYS A 54 -8.33 1.74 -9.94
N LYS A 55 -8.98 1.37 -11.06
CA LYS A 55 -9.82 2.27 -11.84
C LYS A 55 -10.92 2.90 -10.99
N ALA A 56 -11.62 2.09 -10.18
CA ALA A 56 -12.65 2.60 -9.28
C ALA A 56 -12.10 3.58 -8.24
N VAL A 57 -10.91 3.31 -7.69
CA VAL A 57 -10.23 4.24 -6.79
C VAL A 57 -9.96 5.58 -7.46
N VAL A 58 -9.46 5.59 -8.70
CA VAL A 58 -9.22 6.83 -9.47
C VAL A 58 -10.54 7.54 -9.78
N LEU A 59 -11.59 6.81 -10.17
CA LEU A 59 -12.91 7.34 -10.45
C LEU A 59 -13.57 7.98 -9.22
N ASN A 60 -13.21 7.56 -8.02
CA ASN A 60 -13.77 8.11 -6.79
C ASN A 60 -13.35 9.57 -6.55
N PHE A 61 -12.16 9.99 -6.98
CA PHE A 61 -11.67 11.34 -6.72
C PHE A 61 -12.55 12.45 -7.35
N PRO A 62 -12.94 12.41 -8.63
CA PRO A 62 -13.81 13.43 -9.20
C PRO A 62 -15.24 13.40 -8.66
N ILE A 63 -15.73 12.26 -8.15
CA ILE A 63 -17.07 12.14 -7.56
C ILE A 63 -17.18 12.87 -6.23
N GLN A 64 -16.11 12.86 -5.44
CA GLN A 64 -16.12 13.44 -4.09
C GLN A 64 -15.97 14.96 -4.13
N LYS A 65 -16.68 15.62 -3.21
CA LYS A 65 -16.60 17.08 -3.02
C LYS A 65 -15.65 17.41 -1.87
N MET A 66 -14.97 18.55 -2.01
CA MET A 66 -14.17 19.10 -0.91
C MET A 66 -15.06 19.38 0.30
N THR A 67 -14.61 18.98 1.47
CA THR A 67 -15.24 19.26 2.76
C THR A 67 -14.20 19.70 3.77
N THR A 68 -14.59 20.63 4.65
CA THR A 68 -13.75 21.04 5.78
C THR A 68 -14.14 20.24 7.00
N ILE A 69 -13.17 19.73 7.73
CA ILE A 69 -13.32 18.99 8.99
C ILE A 69 -12.53 19.75 10.05
N GLU A 70 -13.23 20.26 11.07
CA GLU A 70 -12.61 20.90 12.23
C GLU A 70 -12.54 19.90 13.39
N VAL A 71 -11.37 19.75 13.98
CA VAL A 71 -11.14 18.84 15.11
C VAL A 71 -10.27 19.56 16.15
N GLY A 72 -10.91 20.23 17.08
CA GLY A 72 -10.22 21.07 18.07
C GLY A 72 -9.38 22.14 17.38
N PRO A 73 -8.06 22.18 17.60
CA PRO A 73 -7.18 23.18 16.93
C PRO A 73 -6.79 22.80 15.50
N PHE A 74 -7.21 21.63 14.99
CA PHE A 74 -6.85 21.15 13.65
C PHE A 74 -7.98 21.39 12.66
N GLU A 75 -7.61 21.80 11.45
CA GLU A 75 -8.51 21.87 10.30
C GLU A 75 -7.94 21.03 9.17
N PHE A 76 -8.84 20.28 8.51
CA PHE A 76 -8.52 19.50 7.31
C PHE A 76 -9.50 19.93 6.20
N HIS A 77 -9.02 20.06 4.97
CA HIS A 77 -9.84 20.37 3.81
C HIS A 77 -9.53 19.38 2.69
N ASP A 78 -10.32 18.31 2.59
CA ASP A 78 -10.10 17.22 1.64
C ASP A 78 -11.44 16.67 1.14
N LYS A 79 -11.37 15.92 0.06
CA LYS A 79 -12.53 15.23 -0.51
C LYS A 79 -12.66 13.79 -0.04
N MET A 80 -11.59 13.17 0.48
CA MET A 80 -11.64 11.78 0.94
C MET A 80 -11.97 11.70 2.42
N PRO A 81 -13.05 11.00 2.80
CA PRO A 81 -13.37 10.78 4.21
C PRO A 81 -12.24 10.02 4.92
N LEU A 82 -12.12 10.23 6.22
CA LEU A 82 -11.24 9.42 7.06
C LEU A 82 -11.95 8.14 7.50
N LYS A 83 -11.17 7.06 7.66
CA LYS A 83 -11.64 5.81 8.24
C LYS A 83 -12.06 6.00 9.68
N LYS A 84 -13.11 5.30 10.08
CA LYS A 84 -13.71 5.34 11.41
C LYS A 84 -14.01 3.93 11.92
N GLY A 85 -14.43 3.82 13.18
CA GLY A 85 -14.91 2.55 13.75
C GLY A 85 -13.79 1.61 14.22
N TYR A 86 -12.62 2.12 14.50
CA TYR A 86 -11.43 1.33 14.90
C TYR A 86 -11.69 0.42 16.12
N ALA A 87 -12.39 0.90 17.15
CA ALA A 87 -12.71 0.09 18.34
C ALA A 87 -13.52 -1.15 17.97
N LYS A 88 -14.56 -0.99 17.11
CA LYS A 88 -15.37 -2.10 16.61
C LYS A 88 -14.56 -3.08 15.76
N ALA A 89 -13.62 -2.55 14.97
CA ALA A 89 -12.71 -3.35 14.16
C ALA A 89 -11.62 -4.06 14.97
N GLY A 90 -11.43 -3.72 16.26
CA GLY A 90 -10.37 -4.26 17.08
C GLY A 90 -8.97 -3.73 16.70
N VAL A 91 -8.90 -2.49 16.25
CA VAL A 91 -7.66 -1.81 15.83
C VAL A 91 -7.25 -0.81 16.91
N ARG A 92 -5.99 -0.84 17.32
CA ARG A 92 -5.40 0.18 18.19
C ARG A 92 -4.85 1.33 17.35
N VAL A 93 -5.33 2.54 17.59
CA VAL A 93 -4.92 3.74 16.86
C VAL A 93 -4.41 4.79 17.83
N VAL A 94 -3.14 5.13 17.72
CA VAL A 94 -2.51 6.18 18.52
C VAL A 94 -2.75 7.54 17.84
N PRO A 95 -3.18 8.57 18.59
CA PRO A 95 -3.28 9.90 18.01
C PRO A 95 -1.89 10.37 17.51
N HIS A 96 -1.79 10.91 16.39
CA HIS A 96 -2.73 11.28 15.33
C HIS A 96 -2.55 10.42 14.06
N ALA A 97 -2.58 9.08 14.21
CA ALA A 97 -2.57 8.21 13.04
C ALA A 97 -3.82 8.47 12.18
N ILE A 98 -3.63 8.48 10.88
CA ILE A 98 -4.69 8.73 9.89
C ILE A 98 -4.74 7.59 8.87
N ALA A 99 -5.93 7.02 8.67
CA ALA A 99 -6.22 6.19 7.51
C ALA A 99 -7.39 6.81 6.72
N ARG A 100 -7.28 6.83 5.40
CA ARG A 100 -8.38 7.25 4.52
C ARG A 100 -9.41 6.14 4.37
N TYR A 101 -10.68 6.51 4.23
CA TYR A 101 -11.75 5.58 3.87
C TYR A 101 -11.42 4.85 2.56
N GLY A 102 -11.66 3.54 2.53
CA GLY A 102 -11.22 2.66 1.44
C GLY A 102 -9.84 2.03 1.68
N ALA A 103 -9.18 2.31 2.80
CA ALA A 103 -8.07 1.51 3.32
C ALA A 103 -8.61 0.42 4.26
N PHE A 104 -8.27 -0.84 4.02
CA PHE A 104 -8.60 -1.92 4.95
C PHE A 104 -7.54 -2.04 6.04
N ILE A 105 -7.99 -2.11 7.28
CA ILE A 105 -7.16 -2.32 8.47
C ILE A 105 -7.79 -3.46 9.26
N ALA A 106 -7.10 -4.59 9.32
CA ALA A 106 -7.59 -5.79 9.99
C ALA A 106 -7.53 -5.67 11.52
N ARG A 107 -8.15 -6.64 12.20
CA ARG A 107 -8.10 -6.79 13.67
C ARG A 107 -6.66 -6.93 14.15
N ASP A 108 -6.42 -6.47 15.37
CA ASP A 108 -5.13 -6.55 16.08
C ASP A 108 -3.99 -5.77 15.41
N VAL A 109 -4.30 -4.92 14.42
CA VAL A 109 -3.35 -3.95 13.87
C VAL A 109 -3.13 -2.81 14.85
N ILE A 110 -1.88 -2.36 14.96
CA ILE A 110 -1.49 -1.19 15.73
C ILE A 110 -1.02 -0.10 14.75
N LEU A 111 -1.70 1.05 14.77
CA LEU A 111 -1.28 2.26 14.08
C LEU A 111 -0.67 3.22 15.09
N MET A 112 0.63 3.38 15.10
CA MET A 112 1.30 4.52 15.72
C MET A 112 1.00 5.77 14.86
N PRO A 113 1.36 7.00 15.28
CA PRO A 113 1.18 8.19 14.43
C PRO A 113 1.75 7.98 13.02
N SER A 114 0.92 7.61 12.09
CA SER A 114 1.27 7.12 10.75
C SER A 114 0.17 7.46 9.75
N TYR A 115 0.40 7.22 8.47
CA TYR A 115 -0.56 7.53 7.42
C TYR A 115 -0.79 6.34 6.49
N ILE A 116 -2.06 5.94 6.34
CA ILE A 116 -2.48 4.86 5.43
C ILE A 116 -3.44 5.42 4.37
N ASN A 117 -3.04 5.28 3.11
CA ASN A 117 -3.81 5.82 1.99
C ASN A 117 -4.87 4.84 1.49
N LEU A 118 -5.84 5.37 0.71
CA LEU A 118 -6.96 4.58 0.19
C LEU A 118 -6.50 3.44 -0.72
N GLY A 119 -7.24 2.34 -0.73
CA GLY A 119 -6.89 1.12 -1.45
C GLY A 119 -5.80 0.28 -0.80
N ALA A 120 -5.10 0.79 0.21
CA ALA A 120 -4.15 0.00 1.00
C ALA A 120 -4.87 -1.11 1.78
N TYR A 121 -4.19 -2.23 1.93
CA TYR A 121 -4.64 -3.37 2.72
C TYR A 121 -3.59 -3.68 3.78
N VAL A 122 -3.97 -3.65 5.05
CA VAL A 122 -3.10 -3.98 6.19
C VAL A 122 -3.73 -5.14 6.95
N ASP A 123 -3.07 -6.29 6.92
CA ASP A 123 -3.58 -7.52 7.53
C ASP A 123 -3.27 -7.58 9.03
N SER A 124 -3.86 -8.58 9.69
CA SER A 124 -3.92 -8.73 11.15
C SER A 124 -2.54 -8.85 11.82
N GLY A 125 -2.45 -8.40 13.06
CA GLY A 125 -1.23 -8.48 13.87
C GLY A 125 -0.12 -7.52 13.44
N THR A 126 -0.32 -6.74 12.38
CA THR A 126 0.68 -5.83 11.82
C THR A 126 0.80 -4.55 12.63
N MET A 127 2.03 -4.06 12.78
CA MET A 127 2.30 -2.73 13.33
C MET A 127 2.78 -1.77 12.24
N ILE A 128 2.14 -0.61 12.14
CA ILE A 128 2.60 0.55 11.36
C ILE A 128 3.12 1.58 12.35
N ASP A 129 4.43 1.71 12.43
CA ASP A 129 5.10 2.50 13.45
C ASP A 129 5.15 4.00 13.11
N THR A 130 5.70 4.79 14.03
CA THR A 130 5.69 6.25 14.05
C THR A 130 6.27 6.84 12.77
N TRP A 131 5.51 7.76 12.15
CA TRP A 131 5.86 8.45 10.90
C TRP A 131 6.03 7.52 9.68
N ALA A 132 5.61 6.26 9.77
CA ALA A 132 5.55 5.41 8.59
C ALA A 132 4.35 5.77 7.70
N THR A 133 4.49 5.51 6.42
CA THR A 133 3.42 5.69 5.43
C THR A 133 3.16 4.40 4.66
N VAL A 134 1.89 4.09 4.45
CA VAL A 134 1.44 3.02 3.55
C VAL A 134 0.70 3.68 2.39
N GLY A 135 1.33 3.66 1.23
CA GLY A 135 0.84 4.32 0.03
C GLY A 135 -0.40 3.66 -0.57
N SER A 136 -1.02 4.35 -1.51
CA SER A 136 -2.24 3.87 -2.17
C SER A 136 -2.05 2.48 -2.77
N CYS A 137 -3.02 1.61 -2.53
CA CYS A 137 -3.08 0.25 -3.06
C CYS A 137 -2.01 -0.72 -2.53
N ALA A 138 -1.07 -0.28 -1.67
CA ALA A 138 -0.07 -1.17 -1.09
C ALA A 138 -0.72 -2.32 -0.29
N GLN A 139 -0.09 -3.49 -0.33
CA GLN A 139 -0.60 -4.70 0.31
C GLN A 139 0.38 -5.13 1.39
N ILE A 140 -0.04 -5.07 2.65
CA ILE A 140 0.75 -5.47 3.82
C ILE A 140 0.13 -6.72 4.41
N GLY A 141 0.92 -7.76 4.55
CA GLY A 141 0.53 -9.07 5.10
C GLY A 141 0.32 -9.06 6.61
N LYS A 142 0.17 -10.27 7.16
CA LYS A 142 -0.02 -10.52 8.59
C LYS A 142 1.30 -10.40 9.36
N ASP A 143 1.20 -9.97 10.61
CA ASP A 143 2.32 -9.96 11.56
C ASP A 143 3.56 -9.24 11.01
N VAL A 144 3.35 -8.24 10.15
CA VAL A 144 4.40 -7.40 9.57
C VAL A 144 4.77 -6.27 10.54
N HIS A 145 6.05 -5.95 10.65
CA HIS A 145 6.49 -4.75 11.33
C HIS A 145 7.02 -3.71 10.34
N ILE A 146 6.28 -2.62 10.17
CA ILE A 146 6.70 -1.44 9.41
C ILE A 146 7.26 -0.43 10.40
N SER A 147 8.59 -0.37 10.51
CA SER A 147 9.27 0.45 11.53
C SER A 147 9.16 1.95 11.28
N GLY A 148 9.62 2.74 12.24
CA GLY A 148 9.48 4.20 12.23
C GLY A 148 10.08 4.86 10.99
N GLY A 149 9.29 5.76 10.40
CA GLY A 149 9.69 6.55 9.23
C GLY A 149 9.84 5.76 7.92
N VAL A 150 9.34 4.52 7.85
CA VAL A 150 9.32 3.74 6.61
C VAL A 150 8.36 4.36 5.60
N GLY A 151 8.79 4.46 4.35
CA GLY A 151 7.98 4.88 3.23
C GLY A 151 7.60 3.71 2.32
N ILE A 152 6.38 3.20 2.45
CA ILE A 152 5.80 2.27 1.47
C ILE A 152 5.09 3.08 0.40
N GLY A 153 5.59 3.00 -0.83
CA GLY A 153 5.08 3.78 -1.95
C GLY A 153 3.69 3.36 -2.41
N GLY A 154 2.93 4.34 -2.86
CA GLY A 154 1.67 4.11 -3.53
C GLY A 154 1.87 3.91 -5.03
N VAL A 155 1.16 2.97 -5.62
CA VAL A 155 1.14 2.74 -7.07
C VAL A 155 -0.31 2.73 -7.53
N LEU A 156 -0.85 3.94 -7.73
CA LEU A 156 -2.20 4.10 -8.26
C LEU A 156 -2.19 4.23 -9.78
N GLU A 157 -1.23 4.97 -10.30
CA GLU A 157 -0.99 5.15 -11.73
C GLU A 157 0.49 4.83 -12.04
N PRO A 158 0.77 4.11 -13.17
CA PRO A 158 -0.17 3.49 -14.09
C PRO A 158 -0.95 2.32 -13.45
N LEU A 159 -2.19 2.11 -13.89
CA LEU A 159 -3.14 1.15 -13.30
C LEU A 159 -2.63 -0.29 -13.30
N GLN A 160 -1.99 -0.71 -14.39
CA GLN A 160 -1.45 -2.08 -14.57
C GLN A 160 -0.21 -2.35 -13.72
N ALA A 161 0.44 -1.33 -13.17
CA ALA A 161 1.62 -1.52 -12.33
C ALA A 161 1.25 -2.22 -11.02
N SER A 162 2.03 -3.20 -10.61
CA SER A 162 1.85 -3.86 -9.31
C SER A 162 1.98 -2.85 -8.17
N PRO A 163 1.12 -2.90 -7.16
CA PRO A 163 1.35 -2.17 -5.92
C PRO A 163 2.56 -2.77 -5.19
N VAL A 164 3.08 -2.02 -4.21
CA VAL A 164 4.05 -2.58 -3.27
C VAL A 164 3.37 -3.67 -2.45
N ILE A 165 4.06 -4.79 -2.28
CA ILE A 165 3.59 -5.96 -1.52
C ILE A 165 4.63 -6.29 -0.46
N ILE A 166 4.21 -6.31 0.80
CA ILE A 166 5.01 -6.79 1.92
C ILE A 166 4.29 -8.02 2.47
N GLU A 167 4.90 -9.18 2.36
CA GLU A 167 4.27 -10.44 2.75
C GLU A 167 4.37 -10.70 4.26
N ASP A 168 3.64 -11.73 4.70
CA ASP A 168 3.47 -12.07 6.12
C ASP A 168 4.80 -12.19 6.85
N GLY A 169 4.83 -11.72 8.09
CA GLY A 169 5.97 -11.82 8.99
C GLY A 169 7.21 -11.02 8.60
N ALA A 170 7.14 -10.21 7.54
CA ALA A 170 8.28 -9.39 7.15
C ALA A 170 8.56 -8.27 8.16
N PHE A 171 9.84 -7.97 8.36
CA PHE A 171 10.31 -6.85 9.17
C PHE A 171 10.96 -5.80 8.27
N VAL A 172 10.40 -4.59 8.24
CA VAL A 172 10.93 -3.47 7.46
C VAL A 172 11.55 -2.46 8.41
N GLY A 173 12.88 -2.41 8.44
CA GLY A 173 13.66 -1.57 9.34
C GLY A 173 13.42 -0.07 9.14
N SER A 174 13.74 0.72 10.18
CA SER A 174 13.47 2.17 10.19
C SER A 174 14.06 2.89 8.98
N ARG A 175 13.28 3.87 8.46
CA ARG A 175 13.69 4.69 7.32
C ARG A 175 13.90 3.93 6.00
N CYS A 176 13.44 2.68 5.89
CA CYS A 176 13.40 2.01 4.60
C CYS A 176 12.42 2.71 3.65
N ILE A 177 12.74 2.70 2.36
CA ILE A 177 11.86 3.15 1.28
C ILE A 177 11.61 1.97 0.35
N VAL A 178 10.36 1.57 0.18
CA VAL A 178 9.97 0.48 -0.72
C VAL A 178 8.92 1.00 -1.69
N VAL A 179 9.29 1.16 -2.94
CA VAL A 179 8.46 1.82 -3.96
C VAL A 179 8.50 1.06 -5.30
N GLY A 180 7.66 1.49 -6.26
CA GLY A 180 7.71 0.97 -7.63
C GLY A 180 7.26 -0.48 -7.75
N GLY A 181 6.32 -0.94 -6.92
CA GLY A 181 5.75 -2.28 -7.01
C GLY A 181 6.66 -3.40 -6.54
N VAL A 182 7.68 -3.07 -5.73
CA VAL A 182 8.56 -4.09 -5.13
C VAL A 182 7.73 -5.03 -4.25
N ARG A 183 8.04 -6.33 -4.35
CA ARG A 183 7.52 -7.37 -3.47
C ARG A 183 8.60 -7.79 -2.49
N VAL A 184 8.30 -7.72 -1.20
CA VAL A 184 9.12 -8.23 -0.10
C VAL A 184 8.51 -9.55 0.37
N GLY A 185 9.24 -10.63 0.21
CA GLY A 185 8.78 -11.99 0.49
C GLY A 185 8.58 -12.24 1.98
N LYS A 186 7.86 -13.31 2.26
CA LYS A 186 7.47 -13.74 3.59
C LYS A 186 8.67 -13.82 4.55
N GLU A 187 8.50 -13.30 5.76
CA GLU A 187 9.53 -13.35 6.83
C GLU A 187 10.88 -12.70 6.43
N ALA A 188 10.91 -11.90 5.36
CA ALA A 188 12.12 -11.17 4.99
C ALA A 188 12.37 -9.99 5.93
N VAL A 189 13.64 -9.69 6.15
CA VAL A 189 14.09 -8.58 6.99
C VAL A 189 14.83 -7.55 6.14
N LEU A 190 14.34 -6.31 6.13
CA LEU A 190 15.06 -5.18 5.56
C LEU A 190 15.74 -4.42 6.69
N GLY A 191 17.07 -4.34 6.65
CA GLY A 191 17.83 -3.51 7.57
C GLY A 191 17.48 -2.02 7.43
N ALA A 192 17.73 -1.22 8.46
CA ALA A 192 17.42 0.20 8.45
C ALA A 192 18.06 0.93 7.25
N GLY A 193 17.30 1.84 6.63
CA GLY A 193 17.78 2.67 5.52
C GLY A 193 17.86 1.97 4.16
N VAL A 194 17.35 0.75 4.02
CA VAL A 194 17.27 0.07 2.71
C VAL A 194 16.33 0.81 1.78
N VAL A 195 16.77 1.09 0.55
CA VAL A 195 15.97 1.74 -0.50
C VAL A 195 15.77 0.79 -1.68
N LEU A 196 14.52 0.42 -1.94
CA LEU A 196 14.12 -0.50 -2.99
C LEU A 196 13.16 0.17 -3.98
N THR A 197 13.53 0.11 -5.25
CA THR A 197 12.68 0.44 -6.40
C THR A 197 12.58 -0.79 -7.30
N SER A 198 11.71 -0.76 -8.31
CA SER A 198 11.62 -1.83 -9.31
C SER A 198 12.96 -2.12 -10.03
N SER A 199 13.85 -1.15 -10.10
CA SER A 199 15.16 -1.23 -10.78
C SER A 199 16.35 -1.43 -9.83
N THR A 200 16.16 -1.32 -8.53
CA THR A 200 17.24 -1.51 -7.55
C THR A 200 17.83 -2.91 -7.69
N LEU A 201 19.14 -2.97 -7.87
CA LEU A 201 19.87 -4.22 -7.92
C LEU A 201 20.00 -4.80 -6.51
N ILE A 202 19.56 -6.03 -6.35
CA ILE A 202 19.66 -6.80 -5.11
C ILE A 202 20.58 -7.98 -5.41
N LEU A 203 21.63 -8.12 -4.61
CA LEU A 203 22.61 -9.22 -4.75
C LEU A 203 22.42 -10.21 -3.62
N ASP A 204 22.03 -11.44 -3.96
CA ASP A 204 22.15 -12.57 -3.03
C ASP A 204 23.58 -13.07 -3.07
N VAL A 205 24.25 -12.96 -1.93
CA VAL A 205 25.67 -13.35 -1.73
C VAL A 205 25.81 -14.54 -0.78
N THR A 206 24.73 -15.26 -0.53
CA THR A 206 24.73 -16.41 0.40
C THR A 206 25.25 -17.71 -0.23
N GLY A 207 25.29 -17.80 -1.56
CA GLY A 207 25.81 -18.93 -2.31
C GLY A 207 27.23 -18.71 -2.83
N ASP A 208 27.74 -19.68 -3.58
CA ASP A 208 29.10 -19.65 -4.16
C ASP A 208 29.31 -18.54 -5.19
N LYS A 209 28.24 -18.06 -5.78
CA LYS A 209 28.23 -16.95 -6.76
C LYS A 209 27.07 -16.01 -6.47
N PRO A 210 27.26 -14.69 -6.65
CA PRO A 210 26.18 -13.74 -6.47
C PRO A 210 25.05 -13.99 -7.46
N VAL A 211 23.80 -13.93 -6.96
CA VAL A 211 22.57 -13.98 -7.78
C VAL A 211 21.91 -12.61 -7.75
N GLU A 212 21.55 -12.09 -8.92
CA GLU A 212 20.91 -10.79 -9.07
C GLU A 212 19.38 -10.91 -9.03
N HIS A 213 18.74 -10.08 -8.23
CA HIS A 213 17.30 -9.91 -8.19
C HIS A 213 16.93 -8.45 -8.47
N ARG A 214 15.70 -8.20 -8.96
CA ARG A 214 15.11 -6.87 -9.13
C ARG A 214 13.63 -6.94 -8.84
N GLY A 215 13.12 -5.90 -8.15
CA GLY A 215 11.69 -5.81 -7.84
C GLY A 215 11.14 -6.85 -6.87
N TYR A 216 11.97 -7.78 -6.41
CA TYR A 216 11.57 -8.86 -5.51
C TYR A 216 12.66 -9.21 -4.51
N ILE A 217 12.28 -9.33 -3.23
CA ILE A 217 13.11 -9.89 -2.15
C ILE A 217 12.59 -11.30 -1.85
N PRO A 218 13.43 -12.35 -1.97
CA PRO A 218 13.02 -13.71 -1.62
C PRO A 218 12.59 -13.84 -0.15
N PRO A 219 11.71 -14.82 0.17
CA PRO A 219 11.32 -15.09 1.55
C PRO A 219 12.53 -15.36 2.45
N ARG A 220 12.44 -14.93 3.72
CA ARG A 220 13.46 -15.13 4.77
C ARG A 220 14.83 -14.54 4.47
N SER A 221 14.94 -13.67 3.47
CA SER A 221 16.17 -12.95 3.18
C SER A 221 16.41 -11.85 4.19
N VAL A 222 17.68 -11.61 4.54
CA VAL A 222 18.09 -10.43 5.29
C VAL A 222 18.80 -9.50 4.32
N VAL A 223 18.24 -8.30 4.12
CA VAL A 223 18.74 -7.31 3.16
C VAL A 223 19.33 -6.12 3.91
N ILE A 224 20.53 -5.73 3.53
CA ILE A 224 21.20 -4.54 4.07
C ILE A 224 21.59 -3.59 2.92
N PRO A 225 21.76 -2.28 3.18
CA PRO A 225 22.31 -1.37 2.20
C PRO A 225 23.73 -1.80 1.79
N GLY A 226 24.02 -1.69 0.49
CA GLY A 226 25.34 -2.01 -0.05
C GLY A 226 25.74 -1.02 -1.15
N THR A 227 27.04 -1.00 -1.49
CA THR A 227 27.58 -0.21 -2.58
C THR A 227 28.29 -1.10 -3.58
N ARG A 228 28.24 -0.72 -4.86
CA ARG A 228 28.97 -1.41 -5.93
C ARG A 228 29.90 -0.42 -6.64
N PRO A 229 31.18 -0.75 -6.81
CA PRO A 229 32.07 0.09 -7.59
C PRO A 229 31.55 0.28 -9.02
N LYS A 230 31.59 1.51 -9.49
CA LYS A 230 31.25 1.85 -10.87
C LYS A 230 32.22 2.94 -11.36
N LYS A 231 32.78 2.72 -12.53
CA LYS A 231 33.61 3.74 -13.20
C LYS A 231 32.70 4.67 -14.01
N PHE A 232 32.94 5.96 -13.89
CA PHE A 232 32.32 7.00 -14.67
C PHE A 232 33.38 7.76 -15.49
N PRO A 233 33.03 8.45 -16.60
CA PRO A 233 34.00 9.22 -17.38
C PRO A 233 34.73 10.32 -16.59
N ALA A 234 34.10 10.82 -15.53
CA ALA A 234 34.66 11.88 -14.70
C ALA A 234 35.30 11.39 -13.38
N GLY A 235 35.47 10.09 -13.20
CA GLY A 235 36.09 9.50 -12.01
C GLY A 235 35.37 8.30 -11.44
#